data_44e92359eae6f4ccdfa9ec163e60edb3
#
_entry.id   44e92359eae6f4ccdfa9ec163e60edb3
#
_cell.length_a   1.000
_cell.length_b   1.000
_cell.length_c   1.000
_cell.angle_alpha   90.00
_cell.angle_beta   90.00
_cell.angle_gamma   90.00
#
_symmetry.space_group_name_H-M   'P 1'
#
loop_
_entity.id
_entity.type
_entity.pdbx_description
1 polymer ?
#
loop_
_entity_poly.entity_id
_entity_poly.type
_entity_poly.pdbx_seq_one_letter_code
_entity_poly.pdbx_strand_id
1 'polypeptide(L)'
;MQTDPATGPLDGLVVALDIGGTKIAGALVDDEGRIRVRSQRPTPAREDDETVMGAVGDVLAELAGSPLWEAAGAVGIGSAGPVDAYRGTVSPVNVPGWRDFPLVERVHKATGGRPVTLVGDGVAMTGAEHWLGAARGHDNALCLVVSTGVGGGLVLGGRVHPGPTGNAGHIGHMVVDMDGDPCACGGRGCVERIASGPHIARRALENGWRPGPDGDVSAAAVAAAARSGDRFRPHAAVGCSRTATPGRAES
;
A
#
# COMPACT_ATOMS: atom_id res chain seq x y z
N MET A 1 -6.13 -28.90 -9.54
CA MET A 1 -5.19 -28.81 -8.41
C MET A 1 -4.00 -28.01 -8.92
N GLN A 2 -4.08 -26.68 -8.80
CA GLN A 2 -3.03 -25.78 -9.23
C GLN A 2 -1.95 -25.75 -8.15
N THR A 3 -0.77 -26.21 -8.47
CA THR A 3 0.41 -26.14 -7.60
C THR A 3 0.84 -24.67 -7.51
N ASP A 4 0.81 -24.14 -6.29
CA ASP A 4 1.33 -22.82 -5.91
C ASP A 4 2.87 -22.87 -6.06
N PRO A 5 3.51 -22.03 -6.89
CA PRO A 5 4.94 -22.16 -7.21
C PRO A 5 5.89 -21.53 -6.17
N ALA A 6 5.49 -21.25 -4.95
CA ALA A 6 6.35 -20.51 -4.02
C ALA A 6 6.25 -20.93 -2.54
N THR A 7 6.39 -22.23 -2.24
CA THR A 7 6.49 -22.69 -0.84
C THR A 7 7.69 -23.57 -0.57
N GLY A 8 8.85 -23.21 -1.10
CA GLY A 8 10.14 -23.69 -0.57
C GLY A 8 10.67 -22.69 0.47
N PRO A 9 11.42 -23.13 1.51
CA PRO A 9 12.14 -22.19 2.34
C PRO A 9 13.05 -21.35 1.43
N LEU A 10 12.87 -20.04 1.45
CA LEU A 10 13.80 -19.10 0.81
C LEU A 10 15.06 -19.08 1.69
N ASP A 11 15.93 -20.06 1.51
CA ASP A 11 17.28 -20.01 2.06
C ASP A 11 18.02 -18.87 1.35
N GLY A 12 17.79 -17.62 1.77
CA GLY A 12 18.48 -16.50 1.16
C GLY A 12 17.73 -15.16 1.27
N LEU A 13 18.35 -14.16 0.67
CA LEU A 13 17.82 -12.80 0.57
C LEU A 13 16.83 -12.67 -0.60
N VAL A 14 15.91 -11.73 -0.48
CA VAL A 14 15.06 -11.27 -1.57
C VAL A 14 15.25 -9.78 -1.82
N VAL A 15 15.11 -9.36 -3.06
CA VAL A 15 14.96 -7.94 -3.40
C VAL A 15 13.50 -7.57 -3.19
N ALA A 16 13.22 -6.61 -2.32
CA ALA A 16 11.90 -6.04 -2.14
C ALA A 16 11.84 -4.65 -2.78
N LEU A 17 10.80 -4.37 -3.58
CA LEU A 17 10.51 -3.07 -4.16
C LEU A 17 9.13 -2.58 -3.70
N ASP A 18 9.07 -1.33 -3.25
CA ASP A 18 7.84 -0.59 -2.95
C ASP A 18 7.77 0.60 -3.91
N ILE A 19 6.81 0.56 -4.85
CA ILE A 19 6.69 1.55 -5.92
C ILE A 19 5.41 2.36 -5.70
N GLY A 20 5.58 3.53 -5.09
CA GLY A 20 4.52 4.49 -4.85
C GLY A 20 4.59 5.71 -5.78
N GLY A 21 3.55 6.55 -5.74
CA GLY A 21 3.51 7.78 -6.54
C GLY A 21 4.43 8.90 -6.07
N THR A 22 5.00 8.79 -4.87
CA THR A 22 5.87 9.82 -4.28
C THR A 22 7.30 9.31 -4.12
N LYS A 23 7.44 8.01 -3.87
CA LYS A 23 8.70 7.37 -3.54
C LYS A 23 8.76 5.97 -4.13
N ILE A 24 9.94 5.58 -4.62
CA ILE A 24 10.34 4.23 -4.94
C ILE A 24 11.35 3.81 -3.89
N ALA A 25 11.09 2.74 -3.17
CA ALA A 25 12.01 2.18 -2.20
C ALA A 25 12.38 0.74 -2.57
N GLY A 26 13.62 0.35 -2.29
CA GLY A 26 14.11 -1.00 -2.47
C GLY A 26 14.89 -1.46 -1.25
N ALA A 27 14.92 -2.77 -1.03
CA ALA A 27 15.68 -3.37 0.05
C ALA A 27 16.14 -4.78 -0.31
N LEU A 28 17.25 -5.23 0.31
CA LEU A 28 17.56 -6.62 0.47
C LEU A 28 17.03 -7.08 1.83
N VAL A 29 16.17 -8.08 1.82
CA VAL A 29 15.44 -8.57 3.00
C VAL A 29 15.73 -10.04 3.19
N ASP A 30 16.05 -10.43 4.44
CA ASP A 30 16.30 -11.83 4.79
C ASP A 30 14.99 -12.59 5.12
N ASP A 31 15.10 -13.89 5.35
CA ASP A 31 14.01 -14.82 5.69
C ASP A 31 13.34 -14.51 7.04
N GLU A 32 13.95 -13.68 7.88
CA GLU A 32 13.35 -13.20 9.13
C GLU A 32 12.68 -11.81 8.96
N GLY A 33 12.66 -11.27 7.73
CA GLY A 33 12.08 -9.96 7.40
C GLY A 33 12.96 -8.77 7.79
N ARG A 34 14.24 -8.99 8.10
CA ARG A 34 15.15 -7.91 8.44
C ARG A 34 15.67 -7.24 7.16
N ILE A 35 15.59 -5.92 7.13
CA ILE A 35 16.20 -5.12 6.06
C ILE A 35 17.70 -5.07 6.26
N ARG A 36 18.46 -5.66 5.34
CA ARG A 36 19.93 -5.72 5.37
C ARG A 36 20.56 -4.55 4.61
N VAL A 37 19.95 -4.13 3.53
CA VAL A 37 20.35 -2.96 2.72
C VAL A 37 19.11 -2.24 2.28
N ARG A 38 19.16 -0.92 2.17
CA ARG A 38 18.03 -0.08 1.72
C ARG A 38 18.50 0.96 0.74
N SER A 39 17.68 1.21 -0.27
CA SER A 39 17.80 2.31 -1.21
C SER A 39 16.45 2.98 -1.43
N GLN A 40 16.43 4.25 -1.78
CA GLN A 40 15.19 4.94 -2.16
C GLN A 40 15.46 6.11 -3.10
N ARG A 41 14.46 6.42 -3.94
CA ARG A 41 14.44 7.60 -4.82
C ARG A 41 13.06 8.25 -4.80
N PRO A 42 12.94 9.55 -5.03
CA PRO A 42 11.66 10.17 -5.37
C PRO A 42 11.09 9.53 -6.64
N THR A 43 9.76 9.37 -6.71
CA THR A 43 9.10 8.93 -7.94
C THR A 43 8.92 10.13 -8.85
N PRO A 44 9.50 10.16 -10.07
CA PRO A 44 9.23 11.22 -11.06
C PRO A 44 7.87 10.98 -11.74
N ALA A 45 6.80 10.97 -10.95
CA ALA A 45 5.47 10.45 -11.32
C ALA A 45 4.80 11.19 -12.49
N ARG A 46 5.26 12.40 -12.84
CA ARG A 46 4.70 13.21 -13.93
C ARG A 46 5.54 13.15 -15.22
N GLU A 47 6.69 12.49 -15.15
CA GLU A 47 7.58 12.29 -16.29
C GLU A 47 7.11 11.09 -17.13
N ASP A 48 7.85 10.84 -18.21
CA ASP A 48 7.57 9.69 -19.08
C ASP A 48 7.85 8.34 -18.38
N ASP A 49 7.37 7.28 -19.00
CA ASP A 49 7.43 5.92 -18.47
C ASP A 49 8.88 5.41 -18.29
N GLU A 50 9.78 5.77 -19.18
CA GLU A 50 11.20 5.39 -19.09
C GLU A 50 11.93 6.16 -17.98
N THR A 51 11.59 7.41 -17.76
CA THR A 51 12.15 8.20 -16.64
C THR A 51 11.72 7.59 -15.28
N VAL A 52 10.46 7.18 -15.15
CA VAL A 52 9.99 6.50 -13.93
C VAL A 52 10.70 5.14 -13.77
N MET A 53 10.83 4.37 -14.84
CA MET A 53 11.56 3.09 -14.79
C MET A 53 13.05 3.28 -14.51
N GLY A 54 13.65 4.36 -14.98
CA GLY A 54 15.02 4.77 -14.66
C GLY A 54 15.23 4.91 -13.16
N ALA A 55 14.30 5.55 -12.45
CA ALA A 55 14.37 5.67 -10.99
C ALA A 55 14.27 4.30 -10.27
N VAL A 56 13.50 3.34 -10.80
CA VAL A 56 13.52 1.95 -10.33
C VAL A 56 14.89 1.31 -10.59
N GLY A 57 15.44 1.53 -11.78
CA GLY A 57 16.79 1.07 -12.16
C GLY A 57 17.87 1.59 -11.23
N ASP A 58 17.82 2.86 -10.84
CA ASP A 58 18.77 3.47 -9.90
C ASP A 58 18.73 2.81 -8.51
N VAL A 59 17.51 2.51 -8.03
CA VAL A 59 17.32 1.78 -6.76
C VAL A 59 17.93 0.39 -6.86
N LEU A 60 17.66 -0.33 -7.95
CA LEU A 60 18.20 -1.68 -8.17
C LEU A 60 19.73 -1.65 -8.31
N ALA A 61 20.29 -0.68 -9.02
CA ALA A 61 21.74 -0.54 -9.21
C ALA A 61 22.46 -0.27 -7.88
N GLU A 62 21.87 0.54 -7.00
CA GLU A 62 22.44 0.78 -5.67
C GLU A 62 22.41 -0.49 -4.81
N LEU A 63 21.30 -1.25 -4.84
CA LEU A 63 21.23 -2.54 -4.14
C LEU A 63 22.21 -3.56 -4.70
N ALA A 64 22.41 -3.57 -6.02
CA ALA A 64 23.37 -4.43 -6.71
C ALA A 64 24.83 -4.14 -6.36
N GLY A 65 25.13 -2.94 -5.89
CA GLY A 65 26.45 -2.60 -5.33
C GLY A 65 26.76 -3.27 -3.99
N SER A 66 25.79 -3.90 -3.35
CA SER A 66 26.01 -4.64 -2.10
C SER A 66 26.61 -6.02 -2.34
N PRO A 67 27.58 -6.47 -1.52
CA PRO A 67 28.08 -7.84 -1.57
C PRO A 67 26.99 -8.90 -1.29
N LEU A 68 25.85 -8.49 -0.74
CA LEU A 68 24.70 -9.37 -0.46
C LEU A 68 23.81 -9.60 -1.68
N TRP A 69 24.03 -8.87 -2.77
CA TRP A 69 23.16 -8.92 -3.97
C TRP A 69 23.06 -10.31 -4.60
N GLU A 70 24.19 -11.01 -4.69
CA GLU A 70 24.24 -12.33 -5.32
C GLU A 70 23.47 -13.41 -4.52
N ALA A 71 23.28 -13.18 -3.22
CA ALA A 71 22.47 -14.07 -2.37
C ALA A 71 20.94 -13.84 -2.53
N ALA A 72 20.54 -12.78 -3.24
CA ALA A 72 19.11 -12.51 -3.47
C ALA A 72 18.56 -13.41 -4.59
N GLY A 73 17.71 -14.38 -4.23
CA GLY A 73 17.19 -15.40 -5.15
C GLY A 73 15.95 -14.97 -5.94
N ALA A 74 15.22 -13.92 -5.50
CA ALA A 74 13.96 -13.50 -6.08
C ALA A 74 13.71 -12.01 -5.86
N VAL A 75 12.69 -11.47 -6.54
CA VAL A 75 12.21 -10.08 -6.37
C VAL A 75 10.73 -10.07 -6.01
N GLY A 76 10.37 -9.35 -4.95
CA GLY A 76 8.99 -9.03 -4.61
C GLY A 76 8.70 -7.55 -4.88
N ILE A 77 7.61 -7.25 -5.59
CA ILE A 77 7.18 -5.88 -5.89
C ILE A 77 5.82 -5.63 -5.25
N GLY A 78 5.74 -4.65 -4.34
CA GLY A 78 4.53 -3.96 -3.96
C GLY A 78 4.39 -2.70 -4.80
N SER A 79 3.29 -2.53 -5.52
CA SER A 79 3.09 -1.35 -6.36
C SER A 79 1.76 -0.68 -6.09
N ALA A 80 1.74 0.66 -6.16
CA ALA A 80 0.50 1.39 -6.30
C ALA A 80 -0.28 0.84 -7.50
N GLY A 81 -1.59 0.73 -7.33
CA GLY A 81 -2.47 0.06 -8.29
C GLY A 81 -3.26 0.98 -9.20
N PRO A 82 -4.08 0.36 -10.07
CA PRO A 82 -4.29 -1.09 -10.16
C PRO A 82 -3.12 -1.87 -10.76
N VAL A 83 -2.98 -3.10 -10.31
CA VAL A 83 -2.00 -4.05 -10.86
C VAL A 83 -2.73 -5.17 -11.63
N ASP A 84 -2.08 -5.76 -12.62
CA ASP A 84 -2.46 -7.05 -13.21
C ASP A 84 -1.34 -8.05 -12.93
N ALA A 85 -1.47 -8.76 -11.82
CA ALA A 85 -0.47 -9.71 -11.37
C ALA A 85 -0.27 -10.89 -12.34
N TYR A 86 -1.31 -11.25 -13.11
CA TYR A 86 -1.24 -12.31 -14.10
C TYR A 86 -0.41 -11.88 -15.33
N ARG A 87 -0.63 -10.66 -15.81
CA ARG A 87 0.11 -10.09 -16.96
C ARG A 87 1.44 -9.48 -16.56
N GLY A 88 1.65 -9.24 -15.27
CA GLY A 88 2.85 -8.57 -14.77
C GLY A 88 2.90 -7.08 -15.07
N THR A 89 1.72 -6.44 -15.26
CA THR A 89 1.61 -5.03 -15.64
C THR A 89 1.00 -4.18 -14.53
N VAL A 90 1.24 -2.87 -14.59
CA VAL A 90 0.70 -1.88 -13.66
C VAL A 90 0.15 -0.67 -14.39
N SER A 91 -0.92 -0.07 -13.84
CA SER A 91 -1.53 1.18 -14.34
C SER A 91 -1.83 2.13 -13.17
N PRO A 92 -0.84 2.56 -12.37
CA PRO A 92 -1.08 3.33 -11.16
C PRO A 92 -1.76 4.67 -11.47
N VAL A 93 -2.78 5.01 -10.68
CA VAL A 93 -3.52 6.28 -10.84
C VAL A 93 -2.59 7.49 -10.64
N ASN A 94 -1.63 7.36 -9.75
CA ASN A 94 -0.69 8.41 -9.35
C ASN A 94 0.60 8.45 -10.17
N VAL A 95 0.76 7.56 -11.18
CA VAL A 95 1.85 7.56 -12.17
C VAL A 95 1.23 7.48 -13.57
N PRO A 96 0.73 8.60 -14.12
CA PRO A 96 -0.07 8.61 -15.36
C PRO A 96 0.64 8.06 -16.60
N GLY A 97 1.97 8.14 -16.64
CA GLY A 97 2.79 7.59 -17.73
C GLY A 97 2.72 6.06 -17.82
N TRP A 98 2.47 5.39 -16.71
CA TRP A 98 2.37 3.93 -16.70
C TRP A 98 0.93 3.47 -16.96
N ARG A 99 0.70 2.92 -18.17
CA ARG A 99 -0.56 2.27 -18.56
C ARG A 99 -0.23 0.91 -19.14
N ASP A 100 -0.73 -0.14 -18.51
CA ASP A 100 -0.36 -1.54 -18.81
C ASP A 100 1.17 -1.74 -18.90
N PHE A 101 1.90 -0.98 -18.07
CA PHE A 101 3.36 -0.95 -18.07
C PHE A 101 3.91 -2.32 -17.64
N PRO A 102 4.80 -2.96 -18.42
CA PRO A 102 5.27 -4.33 -18.20
C PRO A 102 6.32 -4.41 -17.09
N LEU A 103 5.95 -4.03 -15.87
CA LEU A 103 6.87 -3.85 -14.76
C LEU A 103 7.63 -5.12 -14.40
N VAL A 104 6.95 -6.27 -14.38
CA VAL A 104 7.57 -7.57 -14.06
C VAL A 104 8.67 -7.90 -15.06
N GLU A 105 8.40 -7.77 -16.36
CA GLU A 105 9.39 -8.02 -17.42
C GLU A 105 10.60 -7.10 -17.29
N ARG A 106 10.36 -5.80 -17.06
CA ARG A 106 11.41 -4.80 -16.94
C ARG A 106 12.31 -5.06 -15.73
N VAL A 107 11.72 -5.39 -14.58
CA VAL A 107 12.47 -5.72 -13.36
C VAL A 107 13.17 -7.06 -13.48
N HIS A 108 12.54 -8.09 -14.06
CA HIS A 108 13.16 -9.38 -14.34
C HIS A 108 14.45 -9.21 -15.14
N LYS A 109 14.39 -8.41 -16.22
CA LYS A 109 15.56 -8.10 -17.06
C LYS A 109 16.63 -7.33 -16.28
N ALA A 110 16.23 -6.31 -15.52
CA ALA A 110 17.14 -5.45 -14.76
C ALA A 110 17.85 -6.21 -13.61
N THR A 111 17.26 -7.30 -13.14
CA THR A 111 17.81 -8.12 -12.04
C THR A 111 18.50 -9.40 -12.50
N GLY A 112 18.86 -9.49 -13.78
CA GLY A 112 19.60 -10.64 -14.32
C GLY A 112 18.77 -11.93 -14.42
N GLY A 113 17.45 -11.81 -14.62
CA GLY A 113 16.57 -12.97 -14.81
C GLY A 113 16.01 -13.58 -13.53
N ARG A 114 16.11 -12.88 -12.38
CA ARG A 114 15.50 -13.34 -11.12
C ARG A 114 13.99 -13.45 -11.25
N PRO A 115 13.34 -14.47 -10.65
CA PRO A 115 11.90 -14.56 -10.61
C PRO A 115 11.31 -13.35 -9.88
N VAL A 116 10.22 -12.78 -10.44
CA VAL A 116 9.58 -11.56 -9.93
C VAL A 116 8.13 -11.86 -9.58
N THR A 117 7.71 -11.45 -8.39
CA THR A 117 6.31 -11.48 -7.96
C THR A 117 5.80 -10.05 -7.80
N LEU A 118 4.64 -9.74 -8.40
CA LEU A 118 3.98 -8.45 -8.32
C LEU A 118 2.68 -8.57 -7.55
N VAL A 119 2.46 -7.66 -6.59
CA VAL A 119 1.18 -7.47 -5.90
C VAL A 119 0.91 -5.97 -5.72
N GLY A 120 -0.34 -5.62 -5.41
CA GLY A 120 -0.66 -4.26 -4.96
C GLY A 120 0.01 -3.95 -3.60
N ASP A 121 0.35 -2.67 -3.38
CA ASP A 121 1.00 -2.19 -2.15
C ASP A 121 0.22 -2.55 -0.87
N GLY A 122 -1.12 -2.44 -0.89
CA GLY A 122 -1.98 -2.86 0.21
C GLY A 122 -1.93 -4.38 0.48
N VAL A 123 -1.81 -5.19 -0.58
CA VAL A 123 -1.65 -6.65 -0.45
C VAL A 123 -0.27 -6.99 0.12
N ALA A 124 0.79 -6.31 -0.35
CA ALA A 124 2.15 -6.49 0.18
C ALA A 124 2.23 -6.13 1.67
N MET A 125 1.65 -4.99 2.05
CA MET A 125 1.55 -4.56 3.45
C MET A 125 0.80 -5.59 4.30
N THR A 126 -0.32 -6.11 3.80
CA THR A 126 -1.09 -7.15 4.48
C THR A 126 -0.28 -8.44 4.67
N GLY A 127 0.53 -8.80 3.67
CA GLY A 127 1.47 -9.92 3.78
C GLY A 127 2.47 -9.72 4.92
N ALA A 128 3.04 -8.53 5.04
CA ALA A 128 3.97 -8.19 6.10
C ALA A 128 3.29 -8.22 7.50
N GLU A 129 2.09 -7.68 7.62
CA GLU A 129 1.31 -7.71 8.86
C GLU A 129 0.92 -9.13 9.27
N HIS A 130 0.58 -10.00 8.32
CA HIS A 130 0.25 -11.40 8.58
C HIS A 130 1.49 -12.23 8.93
N TRP A 131 2.62 -11.91 8.34
CA TRP A 131 3.88 -12.61 8.60
C TRP A 131 4.50 -12.21 9.95
N LEU A 132 4.69 -10.90 10.18
CA LEU A 132 5.48 -10.37 11.30
C LEU A 132 4.74 -9.35 12.17
N GLY A 133 3.58 -8.87 11.75
CA GLY A 133 2.86 -7.78 12.39
C GLY A 133 1.63 -8.19 13.17
N ALA A 134 0.66 -7.26 13.26
CA ALA A 134 -0.52 -7.38 14.09
C ALA A 134 -1.53 -8.44 13.61
N ALA A 135 -1.46 -8.87 12.36
CA ALA A 135 -2.32 -9.92 11.81
C ALA A 135 -1.71 -11.33 11.94
N ARG A 136 -0.54 -11.46 12.56
CA ARG A 136 0.12 -12.76 12.75
C ARG A 136 -0.75 -13.72 13.58
N GLY A 137 -0.95 -14.93 13.05
CA GLY A 137 -1.75 -15.97 13.72
C GLY A 137 -3.26 -15.79 13.59
N HIS A 138 -3.74 -14.82 12.83
CA HIS A 138 -5.16 -14.64 12.53
C HIS A 138 -5.50 -15.26 11.17
N ASP A 139 -6.51 -16.15 11.15
CA ASP A 139 -7.00 -16.75 9.90
C ASP A 139 -7.76 -15.76 9.03
N ASN A 140 -8.38 -14.77 9.63
CA ASN A 140 -9.13 -13.73 8.90
C ASN A 140 -8.77 -12.35 9.45
N ALA A 141 -8.28 -11.48 8.58
CA ALA A 141 -7.92 -10.11 8.91
C ALA A 141 -8.16 -9.16 7.74
N LEU A 142 -8.50 -7.93 8.04
CA LEU A 142 -8.48 -6.81 7.14
C LEU A 142 -7.40 -5.84 7.61
N CYS A 143 -6.33 -5.71 6.84
CA CYS A 143 -5.27 -4.76 7.10
C CYS A 143 -5.51 -3.48 6.30
N LEU A 144 -5.37 -2.33 6.95
CA LEU A 144 -5.66 -1.02 6.38
C LEU A 144 -4.44 -0.11 6.48
N VAL A 145 -4.21 0.65 5.43
CA VAL A 145 -3.28 1.79 5.43
C VAL A 145 -4.05 3.07 5.10
N VAL A 146 -3.92 4.07 5.97
CA VAL A 146 -4.47 5.42 5.77
C VAL A 146 -3.31 6.40 5.72
N SER A 147 -3.07 6.96 4.52
CA SER A 147 -1.97 7.88 4.23
C SER A 147 -2.45 8.94 3.24
N THR A 148 -1.72 9.20 2.16
CA THR A 148 -2.16 10.03 1.03
C THR A 148 -3.43 9.47 0.40
N GLY A 149 -3.56 8.15 0.36
CA GLY A 149 -4.76 7.41 0.00
C GLY A 149 -5.22 6.48 1.11
N VAL A 150 -6.19 5.61 0.79
CA VAL A 150 -6.62 4.50 1.64
C VAL A 150 -6.45 3.20 0.87
N GLY A 151 -5.60 2.34 1.38
CA GLY A 151 -5.36 1.01 0.84
C GLY A 151 -5.64 -0.07 1.87
N GLY A 152 -5.56 -1.31 1.44
CA GLY A 152 -5.69 -2.45 2.33
C GLY A 152 -5.53 -3.77 1.61
N GLY A 153 -5.63 -4.84 2.38
CA GLY A 153 -5.61 -6.21 1.89
C GLY A 153 -6.27 -7.15 2.88
N LEU A 154 -6.51 -8.35 2.43
CA LEU A 154 -7.28 -9.37 3.14
C LEU A 154 -6.43 -10.58 3.46
N VAL A 155 -6.60 -11.12 4.66
CA VAL A 155 -6.22 -12.49 5.03
C VAL A 155 -7.52 -13.28 5.15
N LEU A 156 -7.62 -14.40 4.44
CA LEU A 156 -8.77 -15.30 4.48
C LEU A 156 -8.28 -16.74 4.61
N GLY A 157 -8.74 -17.46 5.63
CA GLY A 157 -8.33 -18.82 5.91
C GLY A 157 -6.82 -18.97 6.12
N GLY A 158 -6.19 -18.01 6.82
CA GLY A 158 -4.77 -18.01 7.10
C GLY A 158 -3.86 -17.64 5.92
N ARG A 159 -4.42 -17.12 4.83
CA ARG A 159 -3.67 -16.76 3.62
C ARG A 159 -3.99 -15.36 3.15
N VAL A 160 -2.98 -14.63 2.69
CA VAL A 160 -3.19 -13.35 2.00
C VAL A 160 -3.98 -13.59 0.73
N HIS A 161 -5.04 -12.82 0.53
CA HIS A 161 -5.96 -12.96 -0.59
C HIS A 161 -5.80 -11.80 -1.58
N PRO A 162 -4.97 -11.95 -2.62
CA PRO A 162 -4.76 -10.88 -3.61
C PRO A 162 -5.94 -10.73 -4.58
N GLY A 163 -6.86 -11.70 -4.62
CA GLY A 163 -7.90 -11.79 -5.64
C GLY A 163 -7.36 -12.22 -7.02
N PRO A 164 -8.22 -12.40 -8.01
CA PRO A 164 -7.83 -12.92 -9.32
C PRO A 164 -6.94 -11.96 -10.12
N THR A 165 -6.99 -10.66 -9.84
CA THR A 165 -6.22 -9.63 -10.55
C THR A 165 -5.09 -9.01 -9.70
N GLY A 166 -4.98 -9.38 -8.42
CA GLY A 166 -4.00 -8.77 -7.50
C GLY A 166 -4.51 -7.51 -6.79
N ASN A 167 -5.80 -7.18 -6.90
CA ASN A 167 -6.39 -5.93 -6.38
C ASN A 167 -7.42 -6.13 -5.27
N ALA A 168 -7.56 -7.33 -4.68
CA ALA A 168 -8.47 -7.53 -3.57
C ALA A 168 -8.04 -6.72 -2.34
N GLY A 169 -9.00 -6.09 -1.68
CA GLY A 169 -8.72 -5.24 -0.54
C GLY A 169 -8.51 -3.75 -0.87
N HIS A 170 -8.74 -3.30 -2.10
CA HIS A 170 -8.78 -1.89 -2.48
C HIS A 170 -9.98 -1.16 -1.84
N ILE A 171 -10.08 -1.24 -0.53
CA ILE A 171 -11.21 -0.72 0.25
C ILE A 171 -11.36 0.79 0.17
N GLY A 172 -10.29 1.51 -0.13
CA GLY A 172 -10.32 2.96 -0.34
C GLY A 172 -11.30 3.39 -1.43
N HIS A 173 -11.60 2.50 -2.38
CA HIS A 173 -12.51 2.76 -3.48
C HIS A 173 -13.90 2.12 -3.31
N MET A 174 -14.20 1.56 -2.13
CA MET A 174 -15.57 1.19 -1.79
C MET A 174 -16.41 2.45 -1.62
N VAL A 175 -17.57 2.46 -2.28
CA VAL A 175 -18.55 3.56 -2.16
C VAL A 175 -19.28 3.42 -0.83
N VAL A 176 -19.20 4.45 0.01
CA VAL A 176 -19.86 4.53 1.33
C VAL A 176 -20.77 5.75 1.44
N ASP A 177 -20.76 6.62 0.44
CA ASP A 177 -21.61 7.80 0.35
C ASP A 177 -22.03 7.98 -1.11
N MET A 178 -23.29 7.66 -1.42
CA MET A 178 -23.81 7.71 -2.79
C MET A 178 -23.86 9.13 -3.36
N ASP A 179 -23.98 10.15 -2.48
CA ASP A 179 -24.03 11.56 -2.82
C ASP A 179 -22.67 12.28 -2.58
N GLY A 180 -21.64 11.51 -2.20
CA GLY A 180 -20.33 12.04 -1.86
C GLY A 180 -19.54 12.59 -3.05
N ASP A 181 -18.32 13.05 -2.79
CA ASP A 181 -17.44 13.68 -3.79
C ASP A 181 -17.03 12.71 -4.91
N PRO A 182 -16.84 13.19 -6.15
CA PRO A 182 -16.21 12.42 -7.21
C PRO A 182 -14.82 11.91 -6.80
N CYS A 183 -14.48 10.67 -7.17
CA CYS A 183 -13.20 10.05 -6.91
C CYS A 183 -12.36 9.93 -8.19
N ALA A 184 -11.03 10.01 -8.06
CA ALA A 184 -10.10 9.83 -9.18
C ALA A 184 -10.19 8.44 -9.84
N CYS A 185 -10.75 7.44 -9.15
CA CYS A 185 -11.01 6.11 -9.73
C CYS A 185 -12.18 6.08 -10.72
N GLY A 186 -12.88 7.19 -10.91
CA GLY A 186 -14.10 7.30 -11.74
C GLY A 186 -15.40 7.06 -10.97
N GLY A 187 -15.35 6.61 -9.72
CA GLY A 187 -16.50 6.47 -8.83
C GLY A 187 -16.85 7.74 -8.07
N ARG A 188 -17.76 7.62 -7.09
CA ARG A 188 -18.20 8.72 -6.22
C ARG A 188 -18.35 8.20 -4.79
N GLY A 189 -18.04 9.05 -3.79
CA GLY A 189 -18.25 8.76 -2.38
C GLY A 189 -17.43 7.59 -1.84
N CYS A 190 -16.24 7.41 -2.37
CA CYS A 190 -15.30 6.38 -1.94
C CYS A 190 -14.78 6.66 -0.52
N VAL A 191 -14.45 5.61 0.23
CA VAL A 191 -13.81 5.69 1.56
C VAL A 191 -12.61 6.65 1.54
N GLU A 192 -11.78 6.59 0.52
CA GLU A 192 -10.60 7.45 0.37
C GLU A 192 -10.95 8.94 0.32
N ARG A 193 -12.08 9.30 -0.32
CA ARG A 193 -12.55 10.70 -0.36
C ARG A 193 -13.00 11.24 1.00
N ILE A 194 -13.18 10.35 1.95
CA ILE A 194 -13.62 10.70 3.32
C ILE A 194 -12.46 10.56 4.31
N ALA A 195 -11.71 9.48 4.22
CA ALA A 195 -10.81 9.00 5.28
C ALA A 195 -9.32 9.06 4.96
N SER A 196 -8.90 9.45 3.75
CA SER A 196 -7.47 9.67 3.51
C SER A 196 -6.95 10.93 4.21
N GLY A 197 -5.64 10.99 4.48
CA GLY A 197 -5.04 12.10 5.20
C GLY A 197 -5.42 13.48 4.64
N PRO A 198 -5.23 13.76 3.33
CA PRO A 198 -5.63 15.02 2.74
C PRO A 198 -7.12 15.33 2.88
N HIS A 199 -7.99 14.31 2.77
CA HIS A 199 -9.43 14.51 2.87
C HIS A 199 -9.90 14.70 4.32
N ILE A 200 -9.27 14.04 5.30
CA ILE A 200 -9.48 14.31 6.72
C ILE A 200 -9.17 15.79 7.02
N ALA A 201 -8.00 16.27 6.58
CA ALA A 201 -7.58 17.65 6.80
C ALA A 201 -8.52 18.65 6.13
N ARG A 202 -8.87 18.44 4.86
CA ARG A 202 -9.84 19.27 4.12
C ARG A 202 -11.16 19.35 4.85
N ARG A 203 -11.75 18.20 5.22
CA ARG A 203 -13.03 18.15 5.92
C ARG A 203 -12.99 18.83 7.29
N ALA A 204 -11.86 18.71 8.00
CA ALA A 204 -11.69 19.43 9.26
C ALA A 204 -11.72 20.95 9.07
N LEU A 205 -11.00 21.46 8.06
CA LEU A 205 -11.03 22.89 7.70
C LEU A 205 -12.42 23.37 7.33
N GLU A 206 -13.15 22.61 6.48
CA GLU A 206 -14.53 22.89 6.08
C GLU A 206 -15.47 22.92 7.29
N ASN A 207 -15.21 22.11 8.31
CA ASN A 207 -15.97 22.06 9.56
C ASN A 207 -15.48 23.01 10.66
N GLY A 208 -14.63 23.97 10.29
CA GLY A 208 -14.25 25.07 11.19
C GLY A 208 -12.98 24.84 12.00
N TRP A 209 -12.30 23.70 11.84
CA TRP A 209 -10.96 23.54 12.41
C TRP A 209 -10.00 24.57 11.82
N ARG A 210 -9.07 25.05 12.61
CA ARG A 210 -7.99 25.94 12.18
C ARG A 210 -6.64 25.37 12.60
N PRO A 211 -5.62 25.40 11.71
CA PRO A 211 -4.28 24.96 12.05
C PRO A 211 -3.68 25.81 13.18
N GLY A 212 -2.74 25.24 13.89
CA GLY A 212 -1.94 25.92 14.88
C GLY A 212 -1.02 27.00 14.30
N PRO A 213 -0.19 27.64 15.13
CA PRO A 213 0.71 28.72 14.71
C PRO A 213 1.75 28.31 13.65
N ASP A 214 2.06 27.01 13.55
CA ASP A 214 2.94 26.41 12.54
C ASP A 214 2.30 26.27 11.16
N GLY A 215 0.95 26.48 11.06
CA GLY A 215 0.22 26.38 9.81
C GLY A 215 0.06 24.97 9.27
N ASP A 216 0.39 23.93 10.04
CA ASP A 216 0.26 22.53 9.60
C ASP A 216 -1.19 22.13 9.39
N VAL A 217 -1.57 21.85 8.15
CA VAL A 217 -2.91 21.41 7.73
C VAL A 217 -2.98 19.89 7.49
N SER A 218 -2.04 19.11 8.01
CA SER A 218 -2.05 17.66 7.86
C SER A 218 -3.12 16.97 8.71
N ALA A 219 -3.48 15.73 8.33
CA ALA A 219 -4.33 14.89 9.19
C ALA A 219 -3.70 14.61 10.57
N ALA A 220 -2.37 14.62 10.66
CA ALA A 220 -1.66 14.47 11.93
C ALA A 220 -1.91 15.65 12.86
N ALA A 221 -1.89 16.88 12.33
CA ALA A 221 -2.23 18.09 13.08
C ALA A 221 -3.70 18.07 13.53
N VAL A 222 -4.63 17.66 12.65
CA VAL A 222 -6.05 17.46 13.01
C VAL A 222 -6.20 16.47 14.14
N ALA A 223 -5.51 15.32 14.08
CA ALA A 223 -5.55 14.31 15.12
C ALA A 223 -4.93 14.80 16.44
N ALA A 224 -3.88 15.62 16.39
CA ALA A 224 -3.28 16.24 17.58
C ALA A 224 -4.26 17.23 18.24
N ALA A 225 -4.90 18.10 17.44
CA ALA A 225 -5.92 19.03 17.92
C ALA A 225 -7.10 18.30 18.57
N ALA A 226 -7.60 17.23 17.95
CA ALA A 226 -8.67 16.42 18.51
C ALA A 226 -8.28 15.78 19.86
N ARG A 227 -7.05 15.28 20.00
CA ARG A 227 -6.55 14.75 21.27
C ARG A 227 -6.39 15.80 22.36
N SER A 228 -6.09 17.05 22.00
CA SER A 228 -5.99 18.17 22.95
C SER A 228 -7.37 18.75 23.33
N GLY A 229 -8.46 18.17 22.83
CA GLY A 229 -9.84 18.57 23.18
C GLY A 229 -10.43 19.66 22.29
N ASP A 230 -9.79 19.99 21.19
CA ASP A 230 -10.36 20.89 20.17
C ASP A 230 -11.62 20.24 19.57
N ARG A 231 -12.77 20.87 19.85
CA ARG A 231 -14.09 20.36 19.44
C ARG A 231 -14.54 21.01 18.16
N PHE A 232 -13.96 20.66 17.04
CA PHE A 232 -14.63 20.92 15.77
C PHE A 232 -15.69 19.82 15.53
N ARG A 233 -16.90 20.20 15.12
CA ARG A 233 -17.95 19.22 14.82
C ARG A 233 -17.70 18.65 13.44
N PRO A 234 -17.33 17.35 13.29
CA PRO A 234 -17.45 16.72 11.98
C PRO A 234 -18.94 16.75 11.63
N HIS A 235 -19.31 17.19 10.43
CA HIS A 235 -20.65 16.95 9.88
C HIS A 235 -20.95 15.46 10.07
N ALA A 236 -22.14 15.15 10.57
CA ALA A 236 -22.58 13.83 10.90
C ALA A 236 -22.19 12.84 9.78
N ALA A 237 -21.08 12.15 9.99
CA ALA A 237 -20.81 10.95 9.23
C ALA A 237 -21.98 10.00 9.51
N VAL A 238 -22.55 9.45 8.47
CA VAL A 238 -23.51 8.35 8.49
C VAL A 238 -23.18 7.45 9.67
N GLY A 239 -24.14 7.32 10.61
CA GLY A 239 -23.90 6.68 11.88
C GLY A 239 -23.44 5.22 11.74
N CYS A 240 -22.17 4.99 11.97
CA CYS A 240 -21.71 3.68 12.36
C CYS A 240 -22.11 3.51 13.84
N SER A 241 -23.29 2.95 14.09
CA SER A 241 -23.73 2.60 15.43
C SER A 241 -22.76 1.56 15.99
N ARG A 242 -21.98 1.96 17.00
CA ARG A 242 -21.28 0.99 17.84
C ARG A 242 -22.31 0.18 18.63
N THR A 243 -22.67 -0.97 18.14
CA THR A 243 -23.21 -2.04 18.98
C THR A 243 -22.09 -3.04 19.26
N ALA A 244 -21.15 -2.65 20.10
CA ALA A 244 -20.36 -3.64 20.82
C ALA A 244 -21.23 -4.15 21.96
N THR A 245 -21.85 -5.29 21.76
CA THR A 245 -22.46 -6.06 22.86
C THR A 245 -21.32 -6.73 23.62
N PRO A 246 -21.11 -6.45 24.93
CA PRO A 246 -20.16 -7.21 25.70
C PRO A 246 -20.72 -8.64 25.88
N GLY A 247 -19.97 -9.63 25.37
CA GLY A 247 -20.24 -11.01 25.63
C GLY A 247 -20.21 -11.27 27.15
N ARG A 248 -21.34 -11.69 27.71
CA ARG A 248 -21.39 -12.29 29.05
C ARG A 248 -20.61 -13.60 28.99
N ALA A 249 -19.57 -13.67 29.80
CA ALA A 249 -19.03 -14.94 30.26
C ALA A 249 -20.10 -15.57 31.16
N GLU A 250 -20.62 -16.71 30.77
CA GLU A 250 -21.36 -17.58 31.65
C GLU A 250 -20.51 -18.81 31.97
N SER A 251 -20.47 -19.07 33.23
CA SER A 251 -19.82 -20.10 34.03
C SER A 251 -19.95 -21.55 33.52
#